data_7319e6e454b0f8f9beb3d5a52f8647a6
#
_entry.id   7319e6e454b0f8f9beb3d5a52f8647a6
#
_cell.length_a   1.000
_cell.length_b   1.000
_cell.length_c   1.000
_cell.angle_alpha   90.00
_cell.angle_beta   90.00
_cell.angle_gamma   90.00
#
_symmetry.space_group_name_H-M   'P 1'
#
loop_
_entity.id
_entity.type
_entity.pdbx_description
1 polymer ?
#
loop_
_entity_poly.entity_id
_entity_poly.type
_entity_poly.pdbx_seq_one_letter_code
_entity_poly.pdbx_strand_id
1 'polypeptide(L)'
;MSQFIKPYNDDPFVGNLATPVSTSSFTRSLLGNLPAYRPGISPLFRGLEIGMTHGYFLVGPFYKLGPLRNSDVALLSGFFSSLGLVIIMSACLAIYGVVSFEDSEVSDQLQSSKGWKQFTSGWLVGAVGGASFACLPEILLLLCY
;
A
#
# COMPACT_ATOMS: atom_id res chain seq x y z
N MET A 1 6.92 -14.47 38.08
CA MET A 1 6.07 -14.79 36.91
C MET A 1 6.67 -14.09 35.70
N SER A 2 6.99 -14.83 34.64
CA SER A 2 7.43 -14.20 33.39
C SER A 2 6.26 -13.45 32.76
N GLN A 3 6.36 -12.14 32.64
CA GLN A 3 5.36 -11.35 31.91
C GLN A 3 5.50 -11.64 30.41
N PHE A 4 4.53 -12.30 29.81
CA PHE A 4 4.48 -12.58 28.37
C PHE A 4 4.18 -11.34 27.54
N ILE A 5 3.58 -10.32 28.13
CA ILE A 5 3.24 -9.04 27.50
C ILE A 5 3.98 -7.95 28.27
N LYS A 6 4.75 -7.15 27.55
CA LYS A 6 5.56 -6.06 28.12
C LYS A 6 5.35 -4.77 27.32
N PRO A 7 5.59 -3.59 27.92
CA PRO A 7 5.72 -2.36 27.14
C PRO A 7 6.82 -2.53 26.09
N TYR A 8 6.62 -1.94 24.90
CA TYR A 8 7.63 -1.97 23.84
C TYR A 8 8.90 -1.22 24.30
N ASN A 9 10.06 -1.86 24.19
CA ASN A 9 11.35 -1.35 24.71
C ASN A 9 11.33 -1.01 26.21
N ASP A 10 10.47 -1.68 27.00
CA ASP A 10 10.28 -1.43 28.43
C ASP A 10 9.79 0.01 28.76
N ASP A 11 9.29 0.75 27.77
CA ASP A 11 8.74 2.10 27.95
C ASP A 11 7.19 2.05 28.01
N PRO A 12 6.58 2.28 29.19
CA PRO A 12 5.13 2.21 29.34
C PRO A 12 4.38 3.37 28.68
N PHE A 13 5.08 4.42 28.24
CA PHE A 13 4.47 5.58 27.58
C PHE A 13 4.39 5.40 26.05
N VAL A 14 5.09 4.43 25.48
CA VAL A 14 4.90 4.03 24.08
C VAL A 14 3.64 3.20 24.00
N GLY A 15 2.64 3.64 23.25
CA GLY A 15 1.34 2.97 23.09
C GLY A 15 1.38 1.63 22.33
N ASN A 16 2.49 0.89 22.42
CA ASN A 16 2.72 -0.39 21.75
C ASN A 16 3.19 -1.44 22.76
N LEU A 17 2.85 -2.70 22.50
CA LEU A 17 3.16 -3.83 23.38
C LEU A 17 4.09 -4.84 22.68
N ALA A 18 5.10 -5.30 23.41
CA ALA A 18 5.89 -6.45 23.04
C ALA A 18 5.16 -7.73 23.49
N THR A 19 4.72 -8.54 22.53
CA THR A 19 4.05 -9.84 22.78
C THR A 19 4.86 -10.98 22.15
N PRO A 20 4.63 -12.25 22.53
CA PRO A 20 5.29 -13.38 21.87
C PRO A 20 5.07 -13.42 20.34
N VAL A 21 3.94 -12.89 19.86
CA VAL A 21 3.63 -12.82 18.43
C VAL A 21 4.38 -11.66 17.77
N SER A 22 4.26 -10.43 18.30
CA SER A 22 4.86 -9.23 17.71
C SER A 22 6.39 -9.23 17.75
N THR A 23 7.00 -9.93 18.73
CA THR A 23 8.46 -10.01 18.91
C THR A 23 9.06 -11.29 18.34
N SER A 24 8.27 -12.20 17.79
CA SER A 24 8.80 -13.43 17.18
C SER A 24 9.72 -13.13 16.01
N SER A 25 10.71 -14.02 15.78
CA SER A 25 11.64 -13.90 14.66
C SER A 25 10.89 -13.93 13.31
N PHE A 26 9.84 -14.72 13.21
CA PHE A 26 8.97 -14.77 12.02
C PHE A 26 8.32 -13.41 11.75
N THR A 27 7.65 -12.81 12.74
CA THR A 27 6.97 -11.52 12.58
C THR A 27 7.95 -10.41 12.21
N ARG A 28 9.12 -10.38 12.88
CA ARG A 28 10.15 -9.38 12.58
C ARG A 28 10.72 -9.54 11.18
N SER A 29 10.96 -10.78 10.74
CA SER A 29 11.43 -11.06 9.39
C SER A 29 10.39 -10.68 8.35
N LEU A 30 9.13 -11.04 8.56
CA LEU A 30 8.03 -10.70 7.66
C LEU A 30 7.87 -9.17 7.53
N LEU A 31 7.73 -8.47 8.64
CA LEU A 31 7.55 -7.01 8.64
C LEU A 31 8.78 -6.29 8.07
N GLY A 32 10.00 -6.73 8.43
CA GLY A 32 11.23 -6.14 7.91
C GLY A 32 11.42 -6.31 6.40
N ASN A 33 10.74 -7.25 5.76
CA ASN A 33 10.78 -7.47 4.32
C ASN A 33 9.63 -6.79 3.56
N LEU A 34 8.63 -6.24 4.27
CA LEU A 34 7.57 -5.46 3.61
C LEU A 34 8.14 -4.19 3.00
N PRO A 35 7.62 -3.73 1.84
CA PRO A 35 8.15 -2.55 1.15
C PRO A 35 8.22 -1.30 2.03
N ALA A 36 7.26 -1.13 2.96
CA ALA A 36 7.22 0.01 3.88
C ALA A 36 8.41 0.06 4.86
N TYR A 37 8.93 -1.11 5.27
CA TYR A 37 9.93 -1.23 6.33
C TYR A 37 11.28 -1.76 5.86
N ARG A 38 11.35 -2.30 4.64
CA ARG A 38 12.57 -2.90 4.08
C ARG A 38 13.68 -1.84 3.95
N PRO A 39 14.86 -2.05 4.55
CA PRO A 39 15.95 -1.08 4.49
C PRO A 39 16.54 -0.99 3.07
N GLY A 40 17.13 0.15 2.73
CA GLY A 40 17.85 0.35 1.47
C GLY A 40 16.98 0.64 0.24
N ILE A 41 15.64 0.71 0.40
CA ILE A 41 14.73 1.03 -0.70
C ILE A 41 14.31 2.50 -0.61
N SER A 42 14.37 3.19 -1.76
CA SER A 42 13.93 4.57 -1.84
C SER A 42 12.41 4.71 -1.63
N PRO A 43 11.92 5.86 -1.14
CA PRO A 43 10.47 6.09 -0.98
C PRO A 43 9.67 5.85 -2.26
N LEU A 44 10.24 6.19 -3.42
CA LEU A 44 9.61 5.94 -4.72
C LEU A 44 9.32 4.46 -4.95
N PHE A 45 10.32 3.59 -4.73
CA PHE A 45 10.15 2.15 -4.92
C PHE A 45 9.25 1.52 -3.87
N ARG A 46 9.28 1.99 -2.61
CA ARG A 46 8.32 1.56 -1.59
C ARG A 46 6.88 1.86 -2.05
N GLY A 47 6.64 3.07 -2.53
CA GLY A 47 5.34 3.47 -3.08
C GLY A 47 4.94 2.60 -4.27
N LEU A 48 5.85 2.35 -5.21
CA LEU A 48 5.60 1.54 -6.39
C LEU A 48 5.13 0.12 -6.03
N GLU A 49 5.87 -0.59 -5.18
CA GLU A 49 5.52 -1.96 -4.78
C GLU A 49 4.18 -2.01 -4.03
N ILE A 50 3.95 -1.08 -3.10
CA ILE A 50 2.70 -1.00 -2.34
C ILE A 50 1.54 -0.65 -3.28
N GLY A 51 1.75 0.31 -4.19
CA GLY A 51 0.77 0.72 -5.18
C GLY A 51 0.37 -0.43 -6.09
N MET A 52 1.33 -1.16 -6.65
CA MET A 52 1.06 -2.33 -7.51
C MET A 52 0.13 -3.34 -6.83
N THR A 53 0.41 -3.66 -5.58
CA THR A 53 -0.39 -4.61 -4.80
C THR A 53 -1.82 -4.08 -4.59
N HIS A 54 -1.96 -2.82 -4.17
CA HIS A 54 -3.27 -2.21 -3.96
C HIS A 54 -4.07 -2.11 -5.25
N GLY A 55 -3.47 -1.64 -6.34
CA GLY A 55 -4.14 -1.54 -7.64
C GLY A 55 -4.64 -2.89 -8.14
N TYR A 56 -3.82 -3.93 -8.03
CA TYR A 56 -4.21 -5.28 -8.42
C TYR A 56 -5.43 -5.78 -7.65
N PHE A 57 -5.41 -5.67 -6.31
CA PHE A 57 -6.48 -6.18 -5.48
C PHE A 57 -7.77 -5.33 -5.53
N LEU A 58 -7.68 -4.04 -5.83
CA LEU A 58 -8.85 -3.17 -5.88
C LEU A 58 -9.81 -3.50 -7.03
N VAL A 59 -9.30 -3.99 -8.16
CA VAL A 59 -10.16 -4.32 -9.32
C VAL A 59 -11.19 -5.40 -8.98
N GLY A 60 -10.80 -6.43 -8.22
CA GLY A 60 -11.65 -7.57 -7.88
C GLY A 60 -12.99 -7.18 -7.25
N PRO A 61 -13.00 -6.48 -6.11
CA PRO A 61 -14.23 -6.03 -5.46
C PRO A 61 -15.12 -5.17 -6.36
N PHE A 62 -14.57 -4.22 -7.10
CA PHE A 62 -15.35 -3.37 -8.01
C PHE A 62 -15.91 -4.16 -9.19
N TYR A 63 -15.17 -5.10 -9.73
CA TYR A 63 -15.63 -6.00 -10.78
C TYR A 63 -16.75 -6.93 -10.30
N LYS A 64 -16.57 -7.60 -9.15
CA LYS A 64 -17.50 -8.63 -8.67
C LYS A 64 -18.72 -8.07 -7.92
N LEU A 65 -18.59 -6.93 -7.25
CA LEU A 65 -19.62 -6.36 -6.39
C LEU A 65 -20.19 -5.04 -6.94
N GLY A 66 -19.60 -4.49 -8.01
CA GLY A 66 -20.02 -3.24 -8.61
C GLY A 66 -21.44 -3.27 -9.20
N PRO A 67 -22.04 -2.11 -9.44
CA PRO A 67 -23.41 -2.02 -9.98
C PRO A 67 -23.54 -2.62 -11.38
N LEU A 68 -22.47 -2.64 -12.17
CA LEU A 68 -22.43 -3.20 -13.53
C LEU A 68 -21.87 -4.63 -13.60
N ARG A 69 -21.77 -5.35 -12.47
CA ARG A 69 -21.17 -6.70 -12.38
C ARG A 69 -21.79 -7.76 -13.30
N ASN A 70 -23.04 -7.57 -13.72
CA ASN A 70 -23.78 -8.51 -14.57
C ASN A 70 -23.86 -8.05 -16.04
N SER A 71 -23.04 -7.06 -16.44
CA SER A 71 -23.01 -6.53 -17.80
C SER A 71 -21.70 -6.91 -18.51
N ASP A 72 -21.69 -6.84 -19.84
CA ASP A 72 -20.49 -7.09 -20.67
C ASP A 72 -19.35 -6.10 -20.39
N VAL A 73 -19.66 -4.95 -19.75
CA VAL A 73 -18.69 -3.93 -19.36
C VAL A 73 -18.27 -4.01 -17.90
N ALA A 74 -18.59 -5.10 -17.20
CA ALA A 74 -18.32 -5.27 -15.78
C ALA A 74 -16.81 -5.07 -15.43
N LEU A 75 -15.92 -5.66 -16.22
CA LEU A 75 -14.47 -5.53 -16.01
C LEU A 75 -14.01 -4.09 -16.22
N LEU A 76 -14.45 -3.46 -17.29
CA LEU A 76 -14.11 -2.08 -17.61
C LEU A 76 -14.61 -1.11 -16.53
N SER A 77 -15.85 -1.32 -16.08
CA SER A 77 -16.44 -0.55 -14.97
C SER A 77 -15.64 -0.74 -13.67
N GLY A 78 -15.27 -1.98 -13.35
CA GLY A 78 -14.44 -2.31 -12.18
C GLY A 78 -13.07 -1.64 -12.24
N PHE A 79 -12.45 -1.66 -13.41
CA PHE A 79 -11.16 -1.01 -13.65
C PHE A 79 -11.25 0.51 -13.44
N PHE A 80 -12.17 1.19 -14.08
CA PHE A 80 -12.31 2.65 -13.92
C PHE A 80 -12.73 3.05 -12.51
N SER A 81 -13.53 2.25 -11.82
CA SER A 81 -13.88 2.48 -10.42
C SER A 81 -12.66 2.39 -9.50
N SER A 82 -11.80 1.38 -9.72
CA SER A 82 -10.54 1.27 -8.98
C SER A 82 -9.57 2.41 -9.28
N LEU A 83 -9.46 2.86 -10.54
CA LEU A 83 -8.67 4.04 -10.89
C LEU A 83 -9.19 5.31 -10.20
N GLY A 84 -10.50 5.51 -10.15
CA GLY A 84 -11.11 6.63 -9.42
C GLY A 84 -10.68 6.64 -7.95
N LEU A 85 -10.76 5.48 -7.28
CA LEU A 85 -10.29 5.35 -5.90
C LEU A 85 -8.78 5.58 -5.78
N VAL A 86 -7.98 5.07 -6.70
CA VAL A 86 -6.52 5.29 -6.74
C VAL A 86 -6.19 6.79 -6.81
N ILE A 87 -6.91 7.55 -7.62
CA ILE A 87 -6.72 9.01 -7.72
C ILE A 87 -7.05 9.70 -6.40
N ILE A 88 -8.19 9.36 -5.78
CA ILE A 88 -8.59 9.91 -4.49
C ILE A 88 -7.54 9.60 -3.41
N MET A 89 -7.11 8.35 -3.33
CA MET A 89 -6.09 7.94 -2.37
C MET A 89 -4.74 8.64 -2.61
N SER A 90 -4.35 8.86 -3.87
CA SER A 90 -3.14 9.62 -4.20
C SER A 90 -3.22 11.06 -3.72
N ALA A 91 -4.38 11.71 -3.88
CA ALA A 91 -4.60 13.05 -3.36
C ALA A 91 -4.52 13.08 -1.82
N CYS A 92 -5.15 12.11 -1.14
CA CYS A 92 -5.09 11.98 0.32
C CYS A 92 -3.64 11.75 0.80
N LEU A 93 -2.87 10.88 0.13
CA LEU A 93 -1.47 10.64 0.46
C LEU A 93 -0.60 11.90 0.26
N ALA A 94 -0.86 12.66 -0.81
CA ALA A 94 -0.14 13.90 -1.07
C ALA A 94 -0.42 14.95 0.02
N ILE A 95 -1.69 15.12 0.40
CA ILE A 95 -2.10 16.03 1.48
C ILE A 95 -1.48 15.59 2.81
N TYR A 96 -1.55 14.29 3.13
CA TYR A 96 -0.95 13.74 4.34
C TYR A 96 0.55 14.05 4.42
N GLY A 97 1.28 13.86 3.33
CA GLY A 97 2.72 14.12 3.28
C GLY A 97 3.08 15.59 3.50
N VAL A 98 2.24 16.51 3.01
CA VAL A 98 2.46 17.95 3.20
C VAL A 98 2.15 18.39 4.64
N VAL A 99 1.09 17.82 5.24
CA VAL A 99 0.63 18.26 6.57
C VAL A 99 1.42 17.59 7.70
N SER A 100 1.88 16.35 7.51
CA SER A 100 2.46 15.54 8.59
C SER A 100 3.97 15.67 8.72
N PHE A 101 4.68 16.08 7.66
CA PHE A 101 6.14 16.08 7.65
C PHE A 101 6.67 17.48 7.33
N GLU A 102 7.43 18.02 8.27
CA GLU A 102 8.28 19.19 8.05
C GLU A 102 9.59 18.77 7.37
N ASP A 103 10.26 19.72 6.68
CA ASP A 103 11.57 19.49 6.08
C ASP A 103 12.67 19.49 7.17
N SER A 104 12.69 18.42 7.97
CA SER A 104 13.71 18.16 8.99
C SER A 104 14.67 17.04 8.52
N GLU A 105 15.90 17.09 8.99
CA GLU A 105 16.84 15.96 8.81
C GLU A 105 16.35 14.76 9.61
N VAL A 106 15.79 13.79 8.91
CA VAL A 106 15.22 12.56 9.49
C VAL A 106 16.04 11.35 9.06
N SER A 107 16.13 10.37 9.94
CA SER A 107 16.86 9.12 9.69
C SER A 107 16.26 8.28 8.56
N ASP A 108 14.95 8.33 8.35
CA ASP A 108 14.26 7.66 7.24
C ASP A 108 13.72 8.72 6.27
N GLN A 109 14.15 8.65 5.01
CA GLN A 109 13.69 9.55 3.93
C GLN A 109 12.17 9.58 3.79
N LEU A 110 11.47 8.50 4.15
CA LEU A 110 10.00 8.45 4.10
C LEU A 110 9.35 9.41 5.13
N GLN A 111 10.05 9.78 6.20
CA GLN A 111 9.57 10.73 7.21
C GLN A 111 9.84 12.20 6.85
N SER A 112 10.07 12.49 5.58
CA SER A 112 10.22 13.84 5.06
C SER A 112 9.16 14.16 4.01
N SER A 113 8.81 15.44 3.88
CA SER A 113 7.86 15.91 2.85
C SER A 113 8.30 15.50 1.43
N LYS A 114 9.61 15.59 1.14
CA LYS A 114 10.19 15.17 -0.15
C LYS A 114 10.07 13.66 -0.37
N GLY A 115 10.41 12.86 0.64
CA GLY A 115 10.29 11.40 0.56
C GLY A 115 8.85 10.95 0.39
N TRP A 116 7.91 11.62 1.07
CA TRP A 116 6.49 11.32 0.93
C TRP A 116 5.93 11.66 -0.45
N LYS A 117 6.38 12.76 -1.08
CA LYS A 117 6.04 13.06 -2.49
C LYS A 117 6.52 11.98 -3.44
N GLN A 118 7.75 11.47 -3.25
CA GLN A 118 8.28 10.36 -4.04
C GLN A 118 7.46 9.08 -3.82
N PHE A 119 7.12 8.76 -2.57
CA PHE A 119 6.28 7.62 -2.23
C PHE A 119 4.91 7.70 -2.92
N THR A 120 4.23 8.84 -2.81
CA THR A 120 2.90 9.06 -3.44
C THR A 120 2.96 8.93 -4.96
N SER A 121 4.02 9.45 -5.58
CA SER A 121 4.22 9.32 -7.03
C SER A 121 4.45 7.86 -7.44
N GLY A 122 5.30 7.14 -6.71
CA GLY A 122 5.51 5.71 -6.92
C GLY A 122 4.24 4.90 -6.71
N TRP A 123 3.50 5.22 -5.65
CA TRP A 123 2.23 4.56 -5.33
C TRP A 123 1.18 4.73 -6.44
N LEU A 124 1.02 5.95 -6.98
CA LEU A 124 0.11 6.21 -8.10
C LEU A 124 0.46 5.36 -9.34
N VAL A 125 1.73 5.40 -9.75
CA VAL A 125 2.20 4.64 -10.92
C VAL A 125 2.03 3.14 -10.70
N GLY A 126 2.43 2.65 -9.53
CA GLY A 126 2.28 1.25 -9.16
C GLY A 126 0.82 0.80 -9.15
N ALA A 127 -0.08 1.59 -8.56
CA ALA A 127 -1.50 1.24 -8.46
C ALA A 127 -2.18 1.21 -9.82
N VAL A 128 -1.89 2.16 -10.71
CA VAL A 128 -2.38 2.13 -12.10
C VAL A 128 -1.85 0.91 -12.83
N GLY A 129 -0.55 0.60 -12.71
CA GLY A 129 0.06 -0.59 -13.32
C GLY A 129 -0.53 -1.90 -12.79
N GLY A 130 -0.70 -2.01 -11.47
CA GLY A 130 -1.31 -3.18 -10.83
C GLY A 130 -2.76 -3.40 -11.25
N ALA A 131 -3.56 -2.33 -11.30
CA ALA A 131 -4.94 -2.40 -11.78
C ALA A 131 -5.00 -2.82 -13.26
N SER A 132 -4.13 -2.28 -14.10
CA SER A 132 -4.03 -2.67 -15.51
C SER A 132 -3.66 -4.15 -15.65
N PHE A 133 -2.68 -4.61 -14.88
CA PHE A 133 -2.26 -6.02 -14.90
C PHE A 133 -3.39 -6.96 -14.46
N ALA A 134 -4.22 -6.57 -13.48
CA ALA A 134 -5.36 -7.38 -13.03
C ALA A 134 -6.40 -7.62 -14.13
N CYS A 135 -6.50 -6.72 -15.13
CA CYS A 135 -7.44 -6.84 -16.23
C CYS A 135 -6.89 -7.70 -17.41
N LEU A 136 -5.58 -7.88 -17.51
CA LEU A 136 -4.95 -8.57 -18.64
C LEU A 136 -5.45 -10.01 -18.87
N PRO A 137 -5.58 -10.87 -17.84
CA PRO A 137 -6.00 -12.25 -18.05
C PRO A 137 -7.38 -12.37 -18.69
N GLU A 138 -8.35 -11.55 -18.29
CA GLU A 138 -9.70 -11.58 -18.88
C GLU A 138 -9.74 -10.99 -20.29
N ILE A 139 -8.95 -9.94 -20.56
CA ILE A 139 -8.83 -9.38 -21.91
C ILE A 139 -8.20 -10.41 -22.86
N LEU A 140 -7.16 -11.12 -22.43
CA LEU A 140 -6.54 -12.18 -23.22
C LEU A 140 -7.50 -13.34 -23.50
N LEU A 141 -8.31 -13.72 -22.52
CA LEU A 141 -9.34 -14.75 -22.72
C LEU A 141 -10.37 -14.32 -23.76
N LEU A 142 -10.82 -13.05 -23.73
CA LEU A 142 -11.77 -12.51 -24.70
C LEU A 142 -11.20 -12.43 -26.14
N LEU A 143 -9.87 -12.28 -26.28
CA LEU A 143 -9.21 -12.23 -27.58
C LEU A 143 -8.91 -13.62 -28.16
N CYS A 144 -8.94 -14.66 -27.33
CA CYS A 144 -8.70 -16.05 -27.75
C CYS A 144 -9.98 -16.83 -28.14
N TYR A 145 -11.13 -16.23 -27.95
CA TYR A 145 -12.44 -16.74 -28.36
C TYR A 145 -13.05 -15.90 -29.48
#